data_8444a12936180cab277a990cf4e1217f
#
_entry.id   8444a12936180cab277a990cf4e1217f
#
_cell.length_a   1.000
_cell.length_b   1.000
_cell.length_c   1.000
_cell.angle_alpha   90.00
_cell.angle_beta   90.00
_cell.angle_gamma   90.00
#
_symmetry.space_group_name_H-M   'P 1'
#
loop_
_entity.id
_entity.type
_entity.pdbx_description
1 polymer ?
#
loop_
_entity_poly.entity_id
_entity_poly.type
_entity_poly.pdbx_seq_one_letter_code
_entity_poly.pdbx_strand_id
1 'polypeptide(L)'
;MHLYRYEKETDIPSDTLTIELAALPYETEVKDSLICNGDSLTIALYRKRSTYKPDDVWYVTLYGNLPLNQLSPLALTIEGDHHAEVFGHSSAAFQDNDADHRWQDAQAGHNIFAPGSFKSVVCVGATSYRETMTNMWGGPHKAHQGTVIGRVSPYSSTGPTVDGLLKPDVVAPGTYVISSFSHFCPIRYSMMAESEFHGIAYPWGLETGTSMSAPLVAGTIALWLQAKPTLTTDEVREIFHRTCQHPDPDMSYPNDIYGYGEIDAYRG
;
A
#
# COMPACT_ATOMS: atom_id res chain seq x y z
N MET A 1 4.47 20.34 -15.97
CA MET A 1 4.26 18.88 -16.06
C MET A 1 3.86 18.54 -17.47
N HIS A 2 4.46 17.53 -18.03
CA HIS A 2 4.10 17.01 -19.35
C HIS A 2 3.70 15.55 -19.20
N LEU A 3 2.60 15.19 -19.83
CA LEU A 3 2.08 13.82 -19.91
C LEU A 3 2.15 13.37 -21.36
N TYR A 4 2.69 12.18 -21.60
CA TYR A 4 2.93 11.63 -22.92
C TYR A 4 2.24 10.29 -23.07
N ARG A 5 1.49 10.10 -24.17
CA ARG A 5 0.93 8.82 -24.55
C ARG A 5 1.72 8.23 -25.70
N TYR A 6 2.05 6.96 -25.58
CA TYR A 6 2.82 6.23 -26.59
C TYR A 6 2.00 5.07 -27.14
N GLU A 7 2.17 4.83 -28.44
CA GLU A 7 1.86 3.51 -28.99
C GLU A 7 2.93 2.52 -28.55
N LYS A 8 2.53 1.26 -28.37
CA LYS A 8 3.52 0.20 -28.08
C LYS A 8 4.57 0.17 -29.19
N GLU A 9 5.83 0.14 -28.78
CA GLU A 9 7.00 0.05 -29.68
C GLU A 9 7.33 1.31 -30.51
N THR A 10 6.77 2.46 -30.19
CA THR A 10 7.14 3.73 -30.84
C THR A 10 7.89 4.66 -29.91
N ASP A 11 8.82 5.43 -30.47
CA ASP A 11 9.63 6.43 -29.74
C ASP A 11 9.01 7.82 -29.74
N ILE A 12 7.94 8.02 -30.48
CA ILE A 12 7.29 9.31 -30.67
C ILE A 12 5.96 9.27 -29.91
N PRO A 13 5.68 10.24 -29.02
CA PRO A 13 4.39 10.32 -28.38
C PRO A 13 3.28 10.49 -29.41
N SER A 14 2.21 9.73 -29.30
CA SER A 14 1.01 9.89 -30.14
C SER A 14 0.18 11.09 -29.71
N ASP A 15 0.27 11.46 -28.43
CA ASP A 15 -0.38 12.65 -27.87
C ASP A 15 0.41 13.18 -26.67
N THR A 16 0.35 14.49 -26.44
CA THR A 16 1.07 15.15 -25.35
C THR A 16 0.20 16.23 -24.73
N LEU A 17 0.07 16.19 -23.41
CA LEU A 17 -0.60 17.23 -22.64
C LEU A 17 0.42 17.99 -21.79
N THR A 18 0.47 19.30 -21.93
CA THR A 18 1.31 20.18 -21.12
C THR A 18 0.45 20.97 -20.14
N ILE A 19 0.81 20.91 -18.87
CA ILE A 19 0.08 21.55 -17.78
C ILE A 19 1.02 22.44 -16.98
N GLU A 20 0.67 23.69 -16.84
CA GLU A 20 1.36 24.62 -15.95
C GLU A 20 0.81 24.46 -14.54
N LEU A 21 1.47 23.66 -13.71
CA LEU A 21 1.01 23.29 -12.36
C LEU A 21 0.83 24.52 -11.46
N ALA A 22 1.69 25.53 -11.60
CA ALA A 22 1.60 26.77 -10.81
C ALA A 22 0.37 27.62 -11.15
N ALA A 23 -0.14 27.52 -12.38
CA ALA A 23 -1.32 28.26 -12.84
C ALA A 23 -2.64 27.60 -12.44
N LEU A 24 -2.63 26.35 -11.97
CA LEU A 24 -3.86 25.68 -11.55
C LEU A 24 -4.48 26.37 -10.33
N PRO A 25 -5.80 26.59 -10.33
CA PRO A 25 -6.50 27.17 -9.19
C PRO A 25 -6.47 26.22 -8.00
N TYR A 26 -6.43 26.79 -6.79
CA TYR A 26 -6.56 25.99 -5.57
C TYR A 26 -7.99 25.47 -5.39
N GLU A 27 -8.07 24.24 -4.87
CA GLU A 27 -9.34 23.61 -4.48
C GLU A 27 -10.39 23.53 -5.61
N THR A 28 -9.92 23.51 -6.85
CA THR A 28 -10.77 23.38 -8.03
C THR A 28 -10.24 22.25 -8.91
N GLU A 29 -11.13 21.36 -9.34
CA GLU A 29 -10.78 20.29 -10.26
C GLU A 29 -10.74 20.82 -11.70
N VAL A 30 -9.64 20.60 -12.39
CA VAL A 30 -9.47 20.88 -13.83
C VAL A 30 -9.33 19.56 -14.56
N LYS A 31 -10.05 19.39 -15.67
CA LYS A 31 -10.02 18.17 -16.48
C LYS A 31 -9.50 18.45 -17.88
N ASP A 32 -8.72 17.49 -18.37
CA ASP A 32 -8.25 17.42 -19.74
C ASP A 32 -8.18 15.97 -20.19
N SER A 33 -7.82 15.71 -21.44
CA SER A 33 -7.76 14.33 -21.95
C SER A 33 -6.63 14.13 -22.94
N LEU A 34 -6.10 12.91 -22.94
CA LEU A 34 -5.14 12.40 -23.91
C LEU A 34 -5.76 11.23 -24.68
N ILE A 35 -5.51 11.18 -25.97
CA ILE A 35 -6.04 10.14 -26.87
C ILE A 35 -4.88 9.39 -27.53
N CYS A 36 -4.98 8.08 -27.59
CA CYS A 36 -4.03 7.23 -28.30
C CYS A 36 -4.75 6.01 -28.86
N ASN A 37 -4.71 5.84 -30.20
CA ASN A 37 -5.28 4.67 -30.90
C ASN A 37 -6.73 4.32 -30.50
N GLY A 38 -7.58 5.31 -30.25
CA GLY A 38 -8.97 5.10 -29.86
C GLY A 38 -9.19 4.83 -28.37
N ASP A 39 -8.12 4.67 -27.57
CA ASP A 39 -8.25 4.77 -26.14
C ASP A 39 -8.18 6.25 -25.70
N SER A 40 -8.93 6.59 -24.68
CA SER A 40 -8.94 7.94 -24.11
C SER A 40 -8.65 7.88 -22.61
N LEU A 41 -7.80 8.80 -22.17
CA LEU A 41 -7.44 8.97 -20.76
C LEU A 41 -7.84 10.38 -20.35
N THR A 42 -8.83 10.51 -19.50
CA THR A 42 -9.19 11.78 -18.88
C THR A 42 -8.30 11.97 -17.65
N ILE A 43 -7.69 13.15 -17.58
CA ILE A 43 -6.84 13.57 -16.48
C ILE A 43 -7.58 14.62 -15.67
N ALA A 44 -7.84 14.34 -14.41
CA ALA A 44 -8.38 15.31 -13.47
C ALA A 44 -7.25 15.78 -12.54
N LEU A 45 -7.09 17.09 -12.46
CA LEU A 45 -6.05 17.76 -11.68
C LEU A 45 -6.68 18.56 -10.56
N TYR A 46 -6.12 18.43 -9.39
CA TYR A 46 -6.57 19.16 -8.21
C TYR A 46 -5.36 19.65 -7.43
N ARG A 47 -5.29 20.96 -7.18
CA ARG A 47 -4.23 21.60 -6.38
C ARG A 47 -4.72 21.91 -4.98
N LYS A 48 -3.95 21.51 -3.99
CA LYS A 48 -4.22 21.77 -2.58
C LYS A 48 -2.95 22.26 -1.89
N ARG A 49 -3.10 23.19 -0.93
CA ARG A 49 -2.00 23.53 -0.04
C ARG A 49 -1.86 22.45 1.02
N SER A 50 -0.64 21.96 1.22
CA SER A 50 -0.37 21.01 2.30
C SER A 50 -0.70 21.64 3.66
N THR A 51 -1.28 20.84 4.55
CA THR A 51 -1.54 21.27 5.93
C THR A 51 -0.33 21.08 6.84
N TYR A 52 0.68 20.37 6.38
CA TYR A 52 1.85 19.94 7.18
C TYR A 52 3.17 20.60 6.76
N LYS A 53 3.25 21.07 5.53
CA LYS A 53 4.43 21.75 4.96
C LYS A 53 3.98 22.98 4.18
N PRO A 54 4.84 23.98 3.98
CA PRO A 54 4.51 25.15 3.15
C PRO A 54 4.41 24.80 1.64
N ASP A 55 4.33 23.55 1.31
CA ASP A 55 4.38 23.03 -0.06
C ASP A 55 2.97 22.87 -0.66
N ASP A 56 2.91 22.94 -1.97
CA ASP A 56 1.72 22.61 -2.72
C ASP A 56 1.71 21.10 -3.05
N VAL A 57 0.52 20.52 -3.05
CA VAL A 57 0.27 19.14 -3.45
C VAL A 57 -0.69 19.14 -4.63
N TRP A 58 -0.34 18.45 -5.69
CA TRP A 58 -1.19 18.23 -6.84
C TRP A 58 -1.62 16.78 -6.90
N TYR A 59 -2.92 16.58 -7.02
CA TYR A 59 -3.49 15.26 -7.25
C TYR A 59 -3.76 15.13 -8.75
N VAL A 60 -3.23 14.08 -9.35
CA VAL A 60 -3.47 13.74 -10.75
C VAL A 60 -4.26 12.44 -10.76
N THR A 61 -5.53 12.52 -11.12
CA THR A 61 -6.41 11.34 -11.20
C THR A 61 -6.62 10.98 -12.67
N LEU A 62 -6.45 9.71 -12.98
CA LEU A 62 -6.54 9.18 -14.33
C LEU A 62 -7.81 8.34 -14.48
N TYR A 63 -8.63 8.66 -15.48
CA TYR A 63 -9.85 7.92 -15.82
C TYR A 63 -9.73 7.40 -17.26
N GLY A 64 -9.51 6.11 -17.43
CA GLY A 64 -9.45 5.48 -18.74
C GLY A 64 -10.84 4.98 -19.19
N ASN A 65 -11.06 4.94 -20.50
CA ASN A 65 -12.21 4.28 -21.10
C ASN A 65 -12.03 2.75 -21.23
N LEU A 66 -10.84 2.25 -20.92
CA LEU A 66 -10.47 0.84 -20.92
C LEU A 66 -9.87 0.45 -19.56
N PRO A 67 -9.84 -0.84 -19.20
CA PRO A 67 -9.05 -1.33 -18.08
C PRO A 67 -7.58 -0.89 -18.18
N LEU A 68 -6.92 -0.57 -17.06
CA LEU A 68 -5.55 -0.03 -17.02
C LEU A 68 -4.53 -0.86 -17.81
N ASN A 69 -4.65 -2.19 -17.73
CA ASN A 69 -3.76 -3.12 -18.45
C ASN A 69 -3.97 -3.15 -19.98
N GLN A 70 -5.00 -2.47 -20.47
CA GLN A 70 -5.31 -2.32 -21.90
C GLN A 70 -5.06 -0.91 -22.43
N LEU A 71 -4.80 0.04 -21.54
CA LEU A 71 -4.45 1.40 -21.92
C LEU A 71 -3.04 1.45 -22.53
N SER A 72 -2.85 2.36 -23.48
CA SER A 72 -1.52 2.66 -24.01
C SER A 72 -0.62 3.24 -22.93
N PRO A 73 0.71 3.01 -22.98
CA PRO A 73 1.65 3.53 -22.00
C PRO A 73 1.53 5.05 -21.80
N LEU A 74 1.65 5.49 -20.55
CA LEU A 74 1.68 6.88 -20.14
C LEU A 74 3.00 7.16 -19.44
N ALA A 75 3.69 8.22 -19.89
CA ALA A 75 4.86 8.73 -19.21
C ALA A 75 4.62 10.17 -18.73
N LEU A 76 5.40 10.59 -17.75
CA LEU A 76 5.26 11.88 -17.10
C LEU A 76 6.64 12.50 -16.88
N THR A 77 6.76 13.80 -17.18
CA THR A 77 7.90 14.63 -16.76
C THR A 77 7.44 15.87 -16.00
N ILE A 78 8.26 16.33 -15.07
CA ILE A 78 8.06 17.59 -14.36
C ILE A 78 9.31 18.43 -14.57
N GLU A 79 9.11 19.66 -15.01
CA GLU A 79 10.17 20.65 -15.19
C GLU A 79 9.89 21.84 -14.26
N GLY A 80 10.94 22.41 -13.66
CA GLY A 80 10.83 23.55 -12.76
C GLY A 80 12.09 23.79 -11.95
N ASP A 81 12.09 24.89 -11.22
CA ASP A 81 13.24 25.33 -10.40
C ASP A 81 13.28 24.67 -9.01
N HIS A 82 12.27 23.85 -8.68
CA HIS A 82 12.12 23.24 -7.36
C HIS A 82 12.10 21.72 -7.46
N HIS A 83 12.48 21.09 -6.37
CA HIS A 83 12.37 19.64 -6.24
C HIS A 83 10.89 19.22 -6.23
N ALA A 84 10.56 18.20 -7.03
CA ALA A 84 9.25 17.61 -7.07
C ALA A 84 9.35 16.08 -6.90
N GLU A 85 8.46 15.53 -6.13
CA GLU A 85 8.33 14.08 -5.93
C GLU A 85 6.97 13.62 -6.45
N VAL A 86 6.96 12.46 -7.10
CA VAL A 86 5.73 11.89 -7.69
C VAL A 86 5.48 10.52 -7.09
N PHE A 87 4.30 10.34 -6.51
CA PHE A 87 3.89 9.09 -5.88
C PHE A 87 2.71 8.48 -6.63
N GLY A 88 2.83 7.20 -6.99
CA GLY A 88 1.70 6.42 -7.48
C GLY A 88 0.80 5.99 -6.32
N HIS A 89 -0.52 6.11 -6.50
CA HIS A 89 -1.50 5.68 -5.52
C HIS A 89 -2.52 4.73 -6.15
N SER A 90 -2.94 3.73 -5.40
CA SER A 90 -3.97 2.77 -5.83
C SER A 90 -3.51 1.90 -7.01
N SER A 91 -4.32 1.74 -8.04
CA SER A 91 -4.05 0.88 -9.20
C SER A 91 -3.10 1.49 -10.25
N ALA A 92 -2.75 2.75 -10.12
CA ALA A 92 -1.81 3.44 -11.01
C ALA A 92 -0.40 3.42 -10.41
N ALA A 93 0.26 2.27 -10.46
CA ALA A 93 1.66 2.16 -10.04
C ALA A 93 2.60 2.52 -11.21
N PHE A 94 3.68 3.21 -10.87
CA PHE A 94 4.82 3.31 -11.79
C PHE A 94 5.44 1.92 -11.98
N GLN A 95 5.93 1.66 -13.17
CA GLN A 95 6.54 0.37 -13.51
C GLN A 95 7.98 0.57 -13.95
N ASP A 96 8.80 -0.44 -13.70
CA ASP A 96 10.13 -0.51 -14.27
C ASP A 96 10.02 -0.68 -15.79
N ASN A 97 10.88 -0.01 -16.51
CA ASN A 97 10.93 -0.06 -17.95
C ASN A 97 12.34 -0.43 -18.43
N ASP A 98 12.72 -1.66 -18.22
CA ASP A 98 14.03 -2.22 -18.61
C ASP A 98 14.35 -2.03 -20.10
N ALA A 99 13.35 -1.81 -20.94
CA ALA A 99 13.49 -1.71 -22.39
C ALA A 99 13.68 -0.26 -22.88
N ASP A 100 13.35 0.75 -22.10
CA ASP A 100 13.37 2.15 -22.53
C ASP A 100 14.13 3.05 -21.54
N HIS A 101 15.42 3.18 -21.74
CA HIS A 101 16.34 3.98 -20.92
C HIS A 101 16.08 5.50 -20.92
N ARG A 102 15.09 6.00 -21.67
CA ARG A 102 14.67 7.41 -21.63
C ARG A 102 13.90 7.72 -20.36
N TRP A 103 13.30 6.72 -19.75
CA TRP A 103 12.50 6.85 -18.55
C TRP A 103 13.23 6.24 -17.35
N GLN A 104 13.06 6.89 -16.22
CA GLN A 104 13.57 6.39 -14.95
C GLN A 104 12.70 5.24 -14.46
N ASP A 105 13.34 4.17 -13.98
CA ASP A 105 12.61 3.07 -13.36
C ASP A 105 11.86 3.54 -12.10
N ALA A 106 10.74 2.87 -11.82
CA ALA A 106 10.02 3.10 -10.59
C ALA A 106 10.87 2.68 -9.38
N GLN A 107 10.84 3.46 -8.33
CA GLN A 107 11.40 3.06 -7.06
C GLN A 107 10.32 2.38 -6.20
N ALA A 108 10.59 1.15 -5.77
CA ALA A 108 9.79 0.51 -4.75
C ALA A 108 10.02 1.26 -3.42
N GLY A 109 8.94 1.62 -2.74
CA GLY A 109 9.02 2.34 -1.47
C GLY A 109 8.21 3.64 -1.46
N HIS A 110 8.30 4.39 -0.35
CA HIS A 110 7.58 5.65 -0.13
C HIS A 110 6.06 5.56 -0.30
N ASN A 111 5.48 4.36 -0.20
CA ASN A 111 4.05 4.13 -0.44
C ASN A 111 3.25 3.90 0.85
N ILE A 112 3.80 4.32 1.99
CA ILE A 112 3.10 4.33 3.28
C ILE A 112 2.34 5.65 3.45
N PHE A 113 1.01 5.55 3.51
CA PHE A 113 0.12 6.70 3.61
C PHE A 113 -0.29 7.01 5.05
N ALA A 114 -0.82 8.22 5.24
CA ALA A 114 -1.45 8.60 6.50
C ALA A 114 -2.65 7.68 6.83
N PRO A 115 -2.86 7.32 8.10
CA PRO A 115 -2.10 7.78 9.28
C PRO A 115 -0.80 7.00 9.55
N GLY A 116 -0.52 5.90 8.84
CA GLY A 116 0.65 5.04 9.04
C GLY A 116 2.00 5.78 8.95
N SER A 117 2.07 6.82 8.11
CA SER A 117 3.27 7.66 7.94
C SER A 117 3.57 8.59 9.13
N PHE A 118 2.65 8.75 10.09
CA PHE A 118 2.89 9.65 11.22
C PHE A 118 3.86 9.06 12.23
N LYS A 119 4.75 9.90 12.77
CA LYS A 119 5.72 9.50 13.80
C LYS A 119 5.06 8.92 15.06
N SER A 120 3.90 9.43 15.46
CA SER A 120 3.16 9.00 16.66
C SER A 120 2.41 7.68 16.50
N VAL A 121 2.29 7.15 15.28
CA VAL A 121 1.52 5.95 14.96
C VAL A 121 2.46 4.76 14.77
N VAL A 122 2.08 3.59 15.27
CA VAL A 122 2.71 2.32 14.95
C VAL A 122 2.19 1.86 13.58
N CYS A 123 3.04 1.89 12.58
CA CYS A 123 2.74 1.42 11.24
C CYS A 123 3.07 -0.07 11.11
N VAL A 124 2.13 -0.85 10.59
CA VAL A 124 2.24 -2.30 10.50
C VAL A 124 2.24 -2.76 9.05
N GLY A 125 3.28 -3.46 8.65
CA GLY A 125 3.33 -4.20 7.40
C GLY A 125 2.80 -5.62 7.53
N ALA A 126 2.71 -6.35 6.42
CA ALA A 126 2.17 -7.70 6.39
C ALA A 126 3.20 -8.73 5.96
N THR A 127 3.25 -9.85 6.68
CA THR A 127 3.95 -11.07 6.26
C THR A 127 2.96 -12.12 5.73
N SER A 128 3.47 -13.00 4.89
CA SER A 128 2.72 -14.11 4.33
C SER A 128 2.80 -15.31 5.25
N TYR A 129 1.68 -15.69 5.86
CA TYR A 129 1.57 -16.79 6.79
C TYR A 129 1.07 -18.08 6.13
N ARG A 130 0.23 -17.96 5.11
CA ARG A 130 -0.35 -19.06 4.35
C ARG A 130 -0.37 -18.75 2.87
N GLU A 131 -0.16 -19.76 2.05
CA GLU A 131 -0.24 -19.63 0.59
C GLU A 131 -1.58 -20.12 0.04
N THR A 132 -2.13 -21.17 0.66
CA THR A 132 -3.36 -21.81 0.22
C THR A 132 -4.29 -22.10 1.38
N MET A 133 -5.58 -22.02 1.13
CA MET A 133 -6.64 -22.39 2.04
C MET A 133 -7.80 -23.02 1.27
N THR A 134 -8.61 -23.82 1.96
CA THR A 134 -9.84 -24.37 1.39
C THR A 134 -11.02 -23.89 2.23
N ASN A 135 -12.02 -23.28 1.61
CA ASN A 135 -13.22 -22.84 2.32
C ASN A 135 -14.10 -24.01 2.73
N MET A 136 -15.14 -23.74 3.54
CA MET A 136 -16.01 -24.78 4.10
C MET A 136 -16.78 -25.59 3.05
N TRP A 137 -16.84 -25.12 1.80
CA TRP A 137 -17.49 -25.81 0.67
C TRP A 137 -16.48 -26.53 -0.25
N GLY A 138 -15.21 -26.59 0.13
CA GLY A 138 -14.16 -27.25 -0.65
C GLY A 138 -13.54 -26.38 -1.74
N GLY A 139 -13.91 -25.10 -1.83
CA GLY A 139 -13.34 -24.16 -2.79
C GLY A 139 -11.93 -23.74 -2.39
N PRO A 140 -10.92 -23.88 -3.30
CA PRO A 140 -9.56 -23.47 -2.99
C PRO A 140 -9.39 -21.94 -3.09
N HIS A 141 -8.59 -21.40 -2.18
CA HIS A 141 -8.08 -20.02 -2.24
C HIS A 141 -6.56 -20.07 -2.35
N LYS A 142 -5.99 -19.30 -3.27
CA LYS A 142 -4.54 -19.13 -3.43
C LYS A 142 -4.15 -17.68 -3.22
N ALA A 143 -3.06 -17.46 -2.50
CA ALA A 143 -2.46 -16.14 -2.33
C ALA A 143 -2.00 -15.55 -3.67
N HIS A 144 -1.74 -14.25 -3.67
CA HIS A 144 -1.22 -13.56 -4.84
C HIS A 144 0.08 -14.18 -5.35
N GLN A 145 0.31 -14.08 -6.64
CA GLN A 145 1.58 -14.47 -7.25
C GLN A 145 2.73 -13.69 -6.57
N GLY A 146 3.84 -14.37 -6.32
CA GLY A 146 4.99 -13.82 -5.59
C GLY A 146 4.89 -13.93 -4.06
N THR A 147 3.82 -14.52 -3.51
CA THR A 147 3.73 -14.82 -2.09
C THR A 147 4.77 -15.87 -1.69
N VAL A 148 5.56 -15.57 -0.67
CA VAL A 148 6.53 -16.49 -0.05
C VAL A 148 6.24 -16.56 1.44
N ILE A 149 6.00 -17.76 1.95
CA ILE A 149 5.70 -17.99 3.38
C ILE A 149 6.86 -17.48 4.26
N GLY A 150 6.52 -16.74 5.31
CA GLY A 150 7.49 -16.15 6.22
C GLY A 150 8.18 -14.89 5.69
N ARG A 151 7.80 -14.39 4.49
CA ARG A 151 8.33 -13.15 3.92
C ARG A 151 7.27 -12.06 3.91
N VAL A 152 7.70 -10.81 3.70
CA VAL A 152 6.78 -9.71 3.47
C VAL A 152 5.85 -10.02 2.32
N SER A 153 4.59 -9.69 2.48
CA SER A 153 3.57 -9.91 1.45
C SER A 153 3.73 -8.91 0.30
N PRO A 154 3.54 -9.32 -0.98
CA PRO A 154 3.74 -8.44 -2.14
C PRO A 154 2.89 -7.16 -2.12
N TYR A 155 1.78 -7.16 -1.40
CA TYR A 155 0.88 -6.01 -1.25
C TYR A 155 1.24 -5.09 -0.06
N SER A 156 2.21 -5.47 0.77
CA SER A 156 2.61 -4.66 1.93
C SER A 156 3.37 -3.43 1.47
N SER A 157 2.88 -2.26 1.87
CA SER A 157 3.59 -1.01 1.62
C SER A 157 4.94 -0.97 2.31
N THR A 158 5.90 -0.33 1.68
CA THR A 158 7.28 -0.17 2.15
C THR A 158 7.64 1.30 2.28
N GLY A 159 8.56 1.58 3.20
CA GLY A 159 9.10 2.92 3.43
C GLY A 159 10.32 3.26 2.56
N PRO A 160 11.10 4.24 2.99
CA PRO A 160 10.77 5.16 4.08
C PRO A 160 9.54 6.03 3.77
N THR A 161 9.05 6.80 4.74
CA THR A 161 8.08 7.84 4.42
C THR A 161 8.73 8.95 3.59
N VAL A 162 7.91 9.80 2.98
CA VAL A 162 8.38 10.98 2.23
C VAL A 162 9.29 11.89 3.09
N ASP A 163 9.06 11.91 4.40
CA ASP A 163 9.88 12.67 5.37
C ASP A 163 11.13 11.91 5.83
N GLY A 164 11.42 10.73 5.25
CA GLY A 164 12.57 9.91 5.60
C GLY A 164 12.43 9.13 6.92
N LEU A 165 11.21 9.00 7.47
CA LEU A 165 11.00 8.18 8.66
C LEU A 165 11.04 6.69 8.29
N LEU A 166 11.72 5.89 9.09
CA LEU A 166 11.67 4.45 9.00
C LEU A 166 10.23 3.97 9.25
N LYS A 167 9.65 3.32 8.27
CA LYS A 167 8.34 2.67 8.29
C LYS A 167 8.34 1.49 7.31
N PRO A 168 7.57 0.43 7.59
CA PRO A 168 6.73 0.23 8.76
C PRO A 168 7.56 0.13 10.05
N ASP A 169 6.93 0.24 11.24
CA ASP A 169 7.61 -0.02 12.49
C ASP A 169 7.82 -1.52 12.72
N VAL A 170 6.86 -2.33 12.30
CA VAL A 170 6.83 -3.76 12.56
C VAL A 170 5.98 -4.48 11.50
N VAL A 171 6.20 -5.75 11.29
CA VAL A 171 5.33 -6.60 10.45
C VAL A 171 4.64 -7.68 11.29
N ALA A 172 3.51 -8.17 10.79
CA ALA A 172 2.77 -9.30 11.37
C ALA A 172 2.05 -10.09 10.27
N PRO A 173 1.61 -11.34 10.54
CA PRO A 173 0.83 -12.10 9.58
C PRO A 173 -0.38 -11.36 9.04
N GLY A 174 -0.50 -11.26 7.72
CA GLY A 174 -1.58 -10.54 7.05
C GLY A 174 -2.21 -11.30 5.89
N THR A 175 -1.64 -12.44 5.47
CA THR A 175 -2.15 -13.24 4.37
C THR A 175 -2.94 -14.43 4.91
N TYR A 176 -4.21 -14.51 4.48
CA TYR A 176 -5.13 -15.58 4.87
C TYR A 176 -5.31 -15.73 6.38
N VAL A 177 -5.62 -14.61 7.01
CA VAL A 177 -5.97 -14.56 8.44
C VAL A 177 -7.43 -14.94 8.61
N ILE A 178 -7.71 -15.91 9.46
CA ILE A 178 -9.07 -16.35 9.80
C ILE A 178 -9.52 -15.59 11.05
N SER A 179 -10.70 -14.97 10.97
CA SER A 179 -11.32 -14.25 12.08
C SER A 179 -12.85 -14.40 12.07
N SER A 180 -13.49 -13.98 13.16
CA SER A 180 -14.95 -13.94 13.25
C SER A 180 -15.52 -12.83 12.37
N PHE A 181 -16.59 -13.16 11.65
CA PHE A 181 -17.37 -12.18 10.86
C PHE A 181 -18.70 -11.90 11.54
N SER A 182 -19.26 -10.75 11.28
CA SER A 182 -20.62 -10.45 11.68
C SER A 182 -21.61 -11.42 11.05
N HIS A 183 -22.63 -11.83 11.80
CA HIS A 183 -23.77 -12.57 11.25
C HIS A 183 -24.42 -11.90 10.03
N PHE A 184 -24.39 -10.56 9.97
CA PHE A 184 -24.93 -9.78 8.86
C PHE A 184 -23.96 -9.60 7.69
N CYS A 185 -22.74 -10.15 7.76
CA CYS A 185 -21.77 -10.02 6.68
C CYS A 185 -22.25 -10.76 5.43
N PRO A 186 -22.37 -10.08 4.27
CA PRO A 186 -22.83 -10.72 3.04
C PRO A 186 -21.75 -11.58 2.37
N ILE A 187 -20.50 -11.46 2.80
CA ILE A 187 -19.35 -12.15 2.20
C ILE A 187 -19.39 -13.62 2.61
N ARG A 188 -19.64 -14.50 1.65
CA ARG A 188 -19.76 -15.94 1.88
C ARG A 188 -18.64 -16.76 1.26
N TYR A 189 -18.02 -16.29 0.19
CA TYR A 189 -17.01 -17.04 -0.56
C TYR A 189 -15.73 -17.35 0.24
N SER A 190 -15.42 -16.55 1.24
CA SER A 190 -14.26 -16.73 2.12
C SER A 190 -14.58 -17.40 3.46
N MET A 191 -15.78 -17.95 3.64
CA MET A 191 -16.17 -18.63 4.88
C MET A 191 -15.40 -19.94 5.05
N MET A 192 -14.79 -20.09 6.23
CA MET A 192 -13.97 -21.24 6.61
C MET A 192 -14.73 -22.19 7.55
N ALA A 193 -15.58 -21.64 8.40
CA ALA A 193 -16.40 -22.36 9.37
C ALA A 193 -17.58 -21.51 9.84
N GLU A 194 -18.51 -22.14 10.54
CA GLU A 194 -19.56 -21.45 11.30
C GLU A 194 -19.56 -21.94 12.75
N SER A 195 -19.88 -21.03 13.67
CA SER A 195 -20.13 -21.33 15.08
C SER A 195 -21.55 -20.87 15.43
N GLU A 196 -22.30 -21.71 16.15
CA GLU A 196 -23.62 -21.34 16.64
C GLU A 196 -23.55 -20.79 18.07
N PHE A 197 -24.24 -19.68 18.31
CA PHE A 197 -24.44 -19.13 19.65
C PHE A 197 -25.87 -18.58 19.77
N HIS A 198 -26.60 -19.06 20.76
CA HIS A 198 -28.01 -18.72 20.98
C HIS A 198 -28.91 -18.87 19.73
N GLY A 199 -28.70 -19.94 18.93
CA GLY A 199 -29.49 -20.23 17.73
C GLY A 199 -29.14 -19.32 16.53
N ILE A 200 -28.07 -18.55 16.62
CA ILE A 200 -27.57 -17.70 15.53
C ILE A 200 -26.22 -18.24 15.05
N ALA A 201 -26.09 -18.44 13.74
CA ALA A 201 -24.84 -18.86 13.14
C ALA A 201 -23.93 -17.63 12.90
N TYR A 202 -22.68 -17.73 13.35
CA TYR A 202 -21.65 -16.72 13.18
C TYR A 202 -20.53 -17.28 12.30
N PRO A 203 -20.22 -16.64 11.18
CA PRO A 203 -19.22 -17.13 10.27
C PRO A 203 -17.79 -16.80 10.76
N TRP A 204 -16.86 -17.70 10.45
CA TRP A 204 -15.43 -17.48 10.48
C TRP A 204 -14.94 -17.31 9.05
N GLY A 205 -14.40 -16.16 8.74
CA GLY A 205 -13.98 -15.81 7.38
C GLY A 205 -12.49 -15.63 7.25
N LEU A 206 -12.06 -15.66 6.02
CA LEU A 206 -10.67 -15.52 5.59
C LEU A 206 -10.48 -14.17 4.90
N GLU A 207 -9.51 -13.39 5.37
CA GLU A 207 -9.16 -12.10 4.75
C GLU A 207 -7.64 -11.94 4.61
N THR A 208 -7.26 -11.04 3.71
CA THR A 208 -5.86 -10.74 3.39
C THR A 208 -5.64 -9.24 3.32
N GLY A 209 -4.59 -8.76 3.94
CA GLY A 209 -4.20 -7.35 3.93
C GLY A 209 -3.45 -6.94 5.20
N THR A 210 -2.79 -5.79 5.15
CA THR A 210 -2.23 -5.13 6.35
C THR A 210 -3.33 -4.77 7.37
N SER A 211 -4.59 -4.69 6.92
CA SER A 211 -5.77 -4.57 7.78
C SER A 211 -5.95 -5.76 8.74
N MET A 212 -5.37 -6.93 8.44
CA MET A 212 -5.37 -8.13 9.28
C MET A 212 -4.13 -8.18 10.18
N SER A 213 -3.01 -7.64 9.70
CA SER A 213 -1.78 -7.54 10.51
C SER A 213 -1.91 -6.52 11.64
N ALA A 214 -2.50 -5.36 11.35
CA ALA A 214 -2.63 -4.27 12.32
C ALA A 214 -3.37 -4.67 13.61
N PRO A 215 -4.51 -5.37 13.60
CA PRO A 215 -5.18 -5.80 14.83
C PRO A 215 -4.41 -6.87 15.60
N LEU A 216 -3.59 -7.69 14.95
CA LEU A 216 -2.71 -8.63 15.66
C LEU A 216 -1.66 -7.87 16.48
N VAL A 217 -1.05 -6.85 15.89
CA VAL A 217 -0.10 -5.96 16.61
C VAL A 217 -0.80 -5.17 17.70
N ALA A 218 -1.98 -4.61 17.42
CA ALA A 218 -2.76 -3.87 18.41
C ALA A 218 -3.15 -4.74 19.61
N GLY A 219 -3.59 -5.99 19.37
CA GLY A 219 -3.89 -6.96 20.41
C GLY A 219 -2.65 -7.31 21.25
N THR A 220 -1.51 -7.50 20.62
CA THR A 220 -0.23 -7.73 21.29
C THR A 220 0.16 -6.56 22.20
N ILE A 221 0.10 -5.32 21.68
CA ILE A 221 0.38 -4.11 22.46
C ILE A 221 -0.61 -3.98 23.61
N ALA A 222 -1.88 -4.33 23.43
CA ALA A 222 -2.87 -4.31 24.49
C ALA A 222 -2.52 -5.25 25.67
N LEU A 223 -1.95 -6.44 25.38
CA LEU A 223 -1.43 -7.34 26.41
C LEU A 223 -0.24 -6.72 27.16
N TRP A 224 0.67 -6.05 26.44
CA TRP A 224 1.80 -5.35 27.07
C TRP A 224 1.33 -4.18 27.92
N LEU A 225 0.31 -3.42 27.46
CA LEU A 225 -0.32 -2.37 28.24
C LEU A 225 -1.03 -2.90 29.49
N GLN A 226 -1.55 -4.12 29.45
CA GLN A 226 -2.09 -4.77 30.66
C GLN A 226 -0.98 -5.00 31.72
N ALA A 227 0.23 -5.35 31.27
CA ALA A 227 1.38 -5.53 32.15
C ALA A 227 1.99 -4.19 32.59
N LYS A 228 2.01 -3.18 31.70
CA LYS A 228 2.53 -1.83 31.96
C LYS A 228 1.60 -0.77 31.39
N PRO A 229 0.58 -0.29 32.14
CA PRO A 229 -0.42 0.66 31.65
C PRO A 229 0.11 2.03 31.20
N THR A 230 1.34 2.38 31.57
CA THR A 230 2.01 3.64 31.21
C THR A 230 2.92 3.52 29.98
N LEU A 231 2.84 2.40 29.23
CA LEU A 231 3.69 2.14 28.09
C LEU A 231 3.47 3.20 26.99
N THR A 232 4.54 3.86 26.58
CA THR A 232 4.53 4.87 25.53
C THR A 232 4.80 4.25 24.16
N THR A 233 4.47 4.97 23.08
CA THR A 233 4.76 4.50 21.70
C THR A 233 6.25 4.28 21.46
N ASP A 234 7.10 5.12 22.05
CA ASP A 234 8.56 4.97 21.89
C ASP A 234 9.08 3.74 22.65
N GLU A 235 8.52 3.43 23.83
CA GLU A 235 8.83 2.20 24.56
C GLU A 235 8.33 0.96 23.80
N VAL A 236 7.19 1.04 23.12
CA VAL A 236 6.71 -0.03 22.24
C VAL A 236 7.71 -0.28 21.09
N ARG A 237 8.26 0.76 20.48
CA ARG A 237 9.29 0.62 19.45
C ARG A 237 10.57 0.00 19.98
N GLU A 238 10.95 0.35 21.22
CA GLU A 238 12.11 -0.25 21.89
C GLU A 238 11.88 -1.74 22.16
N ILE A 239 10.66 -2.15 22.50
CA ILE A 239 10.30 -3.57 22.61
C ILE A 239 10.44 -4.25 21.26
N PHE A 240 9.91 -3.66 20.18
CA PHE A 240 10.10 -4.21 18.82
C PHE A 240 11.58 -4.43 18.50
N HIS A 241 12.40 -3.41 18.75
CA HIS A 241 13.84 -3.49 18.49
C HIS A 241 14.53 -4.67 19.19
N ARG A 242 14.09 -5.00 20.41
CA ARG A 242 14.70 -6.06 21.22
C ARG A 242 14.14 -7.43 20.98
N THR A 243 12.89 -7.54 20.53
CA THR A 243 12.14 -8.81 20.61
C THR A 243 11.60 -9.33 19.31
N CYS A 244 11.49 -8.48 18.26
CA CYS A 244 11.01 -8.92 16.95
C CYS A 244 11.87 -10.01 16.35
N GLN A 245 11.23 -10.93 15.65
CA GLN A 245 11.91 -11.95 14.86
C GLN A 245 12.35 -11.36 13.52
N HIS A 246 13.43 -11.86 12.96
CA HIS A 246 13.97 -11.43 11.68
C HIS A 246 13.65 -12.47 10.60
N PRO A 247 12.53 -12.32 9.89
CA PRO A 247 12.06 -13.34 8.94
C PRO A 247 12.92 -13.44 7.68
N ASP A 248 13.69 -12.43 7.36
CA ASP A 248 14.66 -12.44 6.26
C ASP A 248 16.09 -12.37 6.78
N PRO A 249 16.84 -13.51 6.79
CA PRO A 249 18.20 -13.54 7.29
C PRO A 249 19.21 -12.78 6.39
N ASP A 250 18.85 -12.48 5.16
CA ASP A 250 19.71 -11.78 4.21
C ASP A 250 19.59 -10.25 4.35
N MET A 251 18.68 -9.77 5.20
CA MET A 251 18.46 -8.35 5.43
C MET A 251 18.96 -7.88 6.80
N SER A 252 19.45 -6.66 6.86
CA SER A 252 19.72 -5.96 8.13
C SER A 252 18.43 -5.38 8.71
N TYR A 253 18.34 -5.29 10.03
CA TYR A 253 17.20 -4.73 10.76
C TYR A 253 17.65 -3.58 11.67
N PRO A 254 16.85 -2.51 11.83
CA PRO A 254 15.58 -2.28 11.14
C PRO A 254 15.78 -1.85 9.67
N ASN A 255 14.73 -2.03 8.83
CA ASN A 255 14.73 -1.61 7.43
C ASN A 255 13.32 -1.17 6.97
N ASP A 256 13.25 -0.56 5.79
CA ASP A 256 12.02 0.05 5.27
C ASP A 256 10.97 -0.96 4.75
N ILE A 257 11.26 -2.25 4.80
CA ILE A 257 10.38 -3.34 4.35
C ILE A 257 9.73 -4.04 5.55
N TYR A 258 10.53 -4.38 6.54
CA TYR A 258 10.11 -5.15 7.72
C TYR A 258 10.03 -4.32 9.01
N GLY A 259 10.50 -3.05 8.98
CA GLY A 259 10.71 -2.30 10.22
C GLY A 259 11.70 -3.03 11.13
N TYR A 260 11.35 -3.16 12.40
CA TYR A 260 12.14 -3.92 13.38
C TYR A 260 12.04 -5.45 13.21
N GLY A 261 11.15 -5.94 12.34
CA GLY A 261 10.93 -7.37 12.11
C GLY A 261 9.49 -7.81 12.39
N GLU A 262 9.26 -9.14 12.47
CA GLU A 262 7.95 -9.69 12.81
C GLU A 262 7.74 -9.69 14.32
N ILE A 263 6.57 -9.20 14.76
CA ILE A 263 6.22 -9.06 16.18
C ILE A 263 6.25 -10.42 16.90
N ASP A 264 6.84 -10.44 18.09
CA ASP A 264 6.79 -11.57 19.01
C ASP A 264 6.05 -11.18 20.29
N ALA A 265 4.80 -11.61 20.39
CA ALA A 265 3.94 -11.25 21.51
C ALA A 265 4.43 -11.80 22.85
N TYR A 266 5.15 -12.93 22.85
CA TYR A 266 5.61 -13.60 24.06
C TYR A 266 6.91 -13.01 24.61
N ARG A 267 7.81 -12.57 23.70
CA ARG A 267 9.09 -11.99 24.11
C ARG A 267 9.01 -10.52 24.50
N GLY A 268 8.03 -9.80 23.98
CA GLY A 268 7.75 -8.40 24.35
C GLY A 268 6.91 -8.31 25.61
#